data_4830fd83f11a6eb8dca7f2a8f30e9023
#
_entry.id   4830fd83f11a6eb8dca7f2a8f30e9023
#
_cell.length_a   1.000
_cell.length_b   1.000
_cell.length_c   1.000
_cell.angle_alpha   90.00
_cell.angle_beta   90.00
_cell.angle_gamma   90.00
#
_symmetry.space_group_name_H-M   'P 1'
#
loop_
_entity.id
_entity.type
_entity.pdbx_description
1 polymer ?
#
loop_
_entity_poly.entity_id
_entity_poly.type
_entity_poly.pdbx_seq_one_letter_code
_entity_poly.pdbx_strand_id
1 'polypeptide(L)'
;MSFDSFIDSAWQDTAVNSTAVKRAQKQLSQIFLELNHTPVDILNLGYTNAASLCLQSSGLSVDCEPVKKYDTVLALDEYFTYADSEQHQKQIIADATKLLAPGGVLLASIRDYRNNPVHKRNLGDSSYININNTHYVVVEINRPDHSDRQSWHQTNFVIENDNAATAYELGYRRTLYFKQLAKYCNDAGCKQFGVLKERFWKSPWRRSMEHIAWSRF
;
A
#
# COMPACT_ATOMS: atom_id res chain seq x y z
N MET A 1 -1.10 20.92 0.22
CA MET A 1 -1.85 19.66 0.01
C MET A 1 -0.83 18.55 0.00
N SER A 2 -1.03 17.45 0.75
CA SER A 2 -0.16 16.27 0.67
C SER A 2 -0.44 15.49 -0.62
N PHE A 3 0.49 14.57 -1.00
CA PHE A 3 0.25 13.69 -2.14
C PHE A 3 -0.98 12.80 -1.91
N ASP A 4 -1.16 12.33 -0.68
CA ASP A 4 -2.33 11.54 -0.30
C ASP A 4 -3.62 12.31 -0.47
N SER A 5 -3.67 13.55 0.05
CA SER A 5 -4.84 14.41 -0.13
C SER A 5 -5.12 14.70 -1.60
N PHE A 6 -4.07 14.79 -2.45
CA PHE A 6 -4.24 14.90 -3.90
C PHE A 6 -4.86 13.61 -4.47
N ILE A 7 -4.28 12.45 -4.16
CA ILE A 7 -4.80 11.16 -4.65
C ILE A 7 -6.22 10.92 -4.13
N ASP A 8 -6.50 11.17 -2.86
CA ASP A 8 -7.84 10.99 -2.29
C ASP A 8 -8.86 11.94 -2.93
N SER A 9 -8.54 13.22 -3.12
CA SER A 9 -9.44 14.16 -3.80
C SER A 9 -9.69 13.75 -5.25
N ALA A 10 -8.64 13.31 -5.94
CA ALA A 10 -8.73 12.83 -7.30
C ALA A 10 -9.62 11.57 -7.41
N TRP A 11 -9.66 10.72 -6.38
CA TRP A 11 -10.49 9.51 -6.36
C TRP A 11 -11.89 9.71 -5.80
N GLN A 12 -12.13 10.69 -4.95
CA GLN A 12 -13.46 10.97 -4.38
C GLN A 12 -14.51 11.24 -5.46
N ASP A 13 -14.11 11.92 -6.54
CA ASP A 13 -14.99 12.23 -7.67
C ASP A 13 -15.06 11.11 -8.71
N THR A 14 -14.13 10.17 -8.65
CA THR A 14 -14.15 9.03 -9.57
C THR A 14 -15.23 8.07 -9.12
N ALA A 15 -16.36 8.12 -9.77
CA ALA A 15 -17.45 7.24 -9.47
C ALA A 15 -16.95 5.84 -9.08
N VAL A 16 -17.47 5.31 -7.97
CA VAL A 16 -17.39 3.94 -7.45
C VAL A 16 -17.46 2.87 -8.57
N ASN A 17 -17.88 3.27 -9.74
CA ASN A 17 -18.01 2.49 -10.96
C ASN A 17 -16.77 2.46 -11.88
N SER A 18 -15.65 3.10 -11.51
CA SER A 18 -14.46 3.05 -12.36
C SER A 18 -13.95 1.59 -12.54
N THR A 19 -13.43 1.28 -13.71
CA THR A 19 -12.82 -0.04 -13.99
C THR A 19 -11.70 -0.38 -13.00
N ALA A 20 -10.97 0.64 -12.53
CA ALA A 20 -9.89 0.48 -11.57
C ALA A 20 -10.42 0.05 -10.19
N VAL A 21 -11.47 0.70 -9.68
CA VAL A 21 -12.11 0.35 -8.41
C VAL A 21 -12.71 -1.06 -8.49
N LYS A 22 -13.47 -1.39 -9.54
CA LYS A 22 -14.04 -2.74 -9.73
C LYS A 22 -12.96 -3.83 -9.77
N ARG A 23 -11.81 -3.54 -10.40
CA ARG A 23 -10.68 -4.47 -10.41
C ARG A 23 -10.10 -4.67 -9.01
N ALA A 24 -9.87 -3.59 -8.27
CA ALA A 24 -9.34 -3.67 -6.91
C ALA A 24 -10.29 -4.40 -5.96
N GLN A 25 -11.61 -4.16 -6.06
CA GLN A 25 -12.63 -4.93 -5.34
C GLN A 25 -12.52 -6.43 -5.61
N LYS A 26 -12.44 -6.79 -6.90
CA LYS A 26 -12.29 -8.20 -7.31
C LYS A 26 -11.02 -8.82 -6.73
N GLN A 27 -9.90 -8.08 -6.74
CA GLN A 27 -8.63 -8.55 -6.16
C GLN A 27 -8.76 -8.81 -4.66
N LEU A 28 -9.29 -7.87 -3.88
CA LEU A 28 -9.47 -8.03 -2.44
C LEU A 28 -10.44 -9.18 -2.11
N SER A 29 -11.56 -9.28 -2.81
CA SER A 29 -12.51 -10.39 -2.63
C SER A 29 -11.87 -11.75 -2.89
N GLN A 30 -11.03 -11.87 -3.92
CA GLN A 30 -10.31 -13.11 -4.22
C GLN A 30 -9.25 -13.43 -3.16
N ILE A 31 -8.56 -12.43 -2.62
CA ILE A 31 -7.60 -12.60 -1.52
C ILE A 31 -8.31 -13.14 -0.28
N PHE A 32 -9.41 -12.52 0.13
CA PHE A 32 -10.18 -12.98 1.29
C PHE A 32 -10.72 -14.39 1.12
N LEU A 33 -11.21 -14.73 -0.07
CA LEU A 33 -11.69 -16.08 -0.37
C LEU A 33 -10.56 -17.11 -0.24
N GLU A 34 -9.38 -16.83 -0.81
CA GLU A 34 -8.23 -17.74 -0.76
C GLU A 34 -7.72 -17.96 0.67
N LEU A 35 -7.82 -16.93 1.52
CA LEU A 35 -7.46 -17.02 2.94
C LEU A 35 -8.55 -17.67 3.81
N ASN A 36 -9.69 -18.02 3.24
CA ASN A 36 -10.88 -18.44 3.97
C ASN A 36 -11.18 -17.47 5.13
N HIS A 37 -11.18 -16.17 4.81
CA HIS A 37 -11.35 -15.09 5.76
C HIS A 37 -12.51 -14.20 5.33
N THR A 38 -13.47 -13.98 6.24
CA THR A 38 -14.59 -13.07 6.04
C THR A 38 -14.34 -11.84 6.88
N PRO A 39 -13.92 -10.71 6.27
CA PRO A 39 -13.65 -9.49 7.02
C PRO A 39 -14.96 -8.86 7.52
N VAL A 40 -14.95 -8.37 8.74
CA VAL A 40 -16.05 -7.66 9.39
C VAL A 40 -15.60 -6.28 9.83
N ASP A 41 -14.55 -6.24 10.64
CA ASP A 41 -13.93 -5.03 11.17
C ASP A 41 -12.60 -4.79 10.49
N ILE A 42 -12.56 -3.86 9.55
CA ILE A 42 -11.41 -3.60 8.70
C ILE A 42 -10.77 -2.27 9.07
N LEU A 43 -9.44 -2.26 9.22
CA LEU A 43 -8.64 -1.05 9.27
C LEU A 43 -7.77 -0.97 8.04
N ASN A 44 -7.79 0.16 7.33
CA ASN A 44 -6.87 0.45 6.25
C ASN A 44 -5.77 1.40 6.72
N LEU A 45 -4.55 0.88 6.85
CA LEU A 45 -3.34 1.66 7.09
C LEU A 45 -2.67 2.11 5.79
N GLY A 46 -3.18 1.64 4.64
CA GLY A 46 -2.62 1.98 3.33
C GLY A 46 -2.46 3.47 3.14
N TYR A 47 -1.45 3.84 2.37
CA TYR A 47 -1.06 5.23 2.13
C TYR A 47 -2.17 6.05 1.43
N THR A 48 -3.09 5.41 0.75
CA THR A 48 -4.25 6.03 0.12
C THR A 48 -5.55 5.36 0.55
N ASN A 49 -6.65 6.08 0.47
CA ASN A 49 -7.98 5.54 0.74
C ASN A 49 -8.52 4.62 -0.38
N ALA A 50 -7.71 4.30 -1.39
CA ALA A 50 -8.15 3.51 -2.53
C ALA A 50 -8.70 2.13 -2.12
N ALA A 51 -8.04 1.42 -1.19
CA ALA A 51 -8.56 0.15 -0.68
C ALA A 51 -9.86 0.33 0.11
N SER A 52 -9.97 1.40 0.92
CA SER A 52 -11.19 1.72 1.67
C SER A 52 -12.36 1.97 0.74
N LEU A 53 -12.19 2.80 -0.29
CA LEU A 53 -13.22 3.08 -1.30
C LEU A 53 -13.66 1.79 -2.03
N CYS A 54 -12.70 0.91 -2.37
CA CYS A 54 -13.00 -0.36 -3.00
C CYS A 54 -13.88 -1.27 -2.12
N LEU A 55 -13.59 -1.33 -0.83
CA LEU A 55 -14.32 -2.18 0.13
C LEU A 55 -15.66 -1.57 0.51
N GLN A 56 -15.72 -0.27 0.76
CA GLN A 56 -16.95 0.46 1.07
C GLN A 56 -17.97 0.34 -0.07
N SER A 57 -17.52 0.38 -1.32
CA SER A 57 -18.41 0.16 -2.47
C SER A 57 -18.94 -1.28 -2.57
N SER A 58 -18.35 -2.22 -1.82
CA SER A 58 -18.88 -3.59 -1.63
C SER A 58 -19.75 -3.73 -0.38
N GLY A 59 -20.07 -2.62 0.30
CA GLY A 59 -20.90 -2.60 1.50
C GLY A 59 -20.15 -2.94 2.80
N LEU A 60 -18.81 -2.98 2.77
CA LEU A 60 -18.00 -3.21 3.97
C LEU A 60 -17.69 -1.90 4.69
N SER A 61 -17.67 -1.94 6.03
CA SER A 61 -17.22 -0.82 6.86
C SER A 61 -15.71 -0.87 7.00
N VAL A 62 -15.02 0.25 6.73
CA VAL A 62 -13.57 0.35 6.80
C VAL A 62 -13.20 1.62 7.55
N ASP A 63 -12.44 1.46 8.62
CA ASP A 63 -11.84 2.56 9.35
C ASP A 63 -10.48 2.93 8.73
N CYS A 64 -10.15 4.21 8.67
CA CYS A 64 -8.84 4.72 8.24
C CYS A 64 -8.00 5.19 9.43
N GLU A 65 -8.61 5.29 10.61
CA GLU A 65 -7.93 5.59 11.87
C GLU A 65 -8.24 4.50 12.90
N PRO A 66 -7.24 4.09 13.72
CA PRO A 66 -7.43 3.01 14.68
C PRO A 66 -8.24 3.48 15.89
N VAL A 67 -9.44 2.93 16.06
CA VAL A 67 -10.35 3.23 17.19
C VAL A 67 -10.63 2.00 18.07
N LYS A 68 -10.31 0.79 17.58
CA LYS A 68 -10.57 -0.50 18.23
C LYS A 68 -9.57 -1.56 17.82
N LYS A 69 -9.86 -2.82 18.10
CA LYS A 69 -9.17 -3.99 17.49
C LYS A 69 -9.96 -4.45 16.26
N TYR A 70 -9.23 -4.95 15.27
CA TYR A 70 -9.76 -5.32 13.97
C TYR A 70 -9.52 -6.79 13.66
N ASP A 71 -10.44 -7.43 12.98
CA ASP A 71 -10.20 -8.76 12.43
C ASP A 71 -9.32 -8.71 11.16
N THR A 72 -9.28 -7.55 10.51
CA THR A 72 -8.51 -7.34 9.29
C THR A 72 -7.79 -6.00 9.33
N VAL A 73 -6.47 -6.03 9.14
CA VAL A 73 -5.65 -4.83 8.94
C VAL A 73 -5.01 -4.88 7.56
N LEU A 74 -5.22 -3.83 6.78
CA LEU A 74 -4.66 -3.67 5.44
C LEU A 74 -3.48 -2.70 5.47
N ALA A 75 -2.30 -3.16 5.06
CA ALA A 75 -1.08 -2.38 4.88
C ALA A 75 -0.66 -2.45 3.40
N LEU A 76 -1.55 -2.00 2.52
CA LEU A 76 -1.36 -2.01 1.08
C LEU A 76 -0.53 -0.81 0.61
N ASP A 77 -0.25 -0.73 -0.71
CA ASP A 77 0.54 0.34 -1.34
C ASP A 77 1.94 0.47 -0.73
N GLU A 78 2.56 -0.67 -0.39
CA GLU A 78 3.90 -0.74 0.22
C GLU A 78 4.00 0.03 1.55
N TYR A 79 2.92 0.10 2.33
CA TYR A 79 2.83 0.90 3.57
C TYR A 79 4.05 0.73 4.49
N PHE A 80 4.51 -0.50 4.70
CA PHE A 80 5.66 -0.79 5.58
C PHE A 80 7.03 -0.36 5.04
N THR A 81 7.08 0.19 3.83
CA THR A 81 8.32 0.76 3.30
C THR A 81 8.50 2.24 3.68
N TYR A 82 7.47 2.91 4.20
CA TYR A 82 7.55 4.31 4.67
C TYR A 82 8.25 4.38 6.02
N ALA A 83 9.55 4.10 6.01
CA ALA A 83 10.40 4.07 7.20
C ALA A 83 11.78 4.65 6.87
N ASP A 84 12.35 5.41 7.79
CA ASP A 84 13.68 6.01 7.69
C ASP A 84 14.80 5.06 8.16
N SER A 85 14.44 4.04 8.95
CA SER A 85 15.37 3.08 9.52
C SER A 85 14.75 1.69 9.65
N GLU A 86 15.61 0.68 9.84
CA GLU A 86 15.14 -0.68 10.12
C GLU A 86 14.34 -0.75 11.42
N GLN A 87 14.76 0.00 12.44
CA GLN A 87 14.06 0.03 13.71
C GLN A 87 12.67 0.64 13.58
N HIS A 88 12.54 1.74 12.84
CA HIS A 88 11.25 2.36 12.53
C HIS A 88 10.37 1.40 11.74
N GLN A 89 10.92 0.70 10.74
CA GLN A 89 10.18 -0.30 9.96
C GLN A 89 9.63 -1.44 10.84
N LYS A 90 10.44 -1.97 11.76
CA LYS A 90 10.00 -2.96 12.75
C LYS A 90 8.89 -2.42 13.65
N GLN A 91 9.02 -1.15 14.09
CA GLN A 91 8.04 -0.52 14.97
C GLN A 91 6.68 -0.36 14.26
N ILE A 92 6.66 0.12 13.02
CA ILE A 92 5.40 0.27 12.26
C ILE A 92 4.69 -1.09 12.10
N ILE A 93 5.45 -2.14 11.80
CA ILE A 93 4.89 -3.51 11.68
C ILE A 93 4.34 -3.99 13.03
N ALA A 94 5.11 -3.82 14.11
CA ALA A 94 4.67 -4.22 15.45
C ALA A 94 3.42 -3.44 15.89
N ASP A 95 3.33 -2.15 15.56
CA ASP A 95 2.15 -1.34 15.90
C ASP A 95 0.93 -1.75 15.09
N ALA A 96 1.08 -2.05 13.80
CA ALA A 96 0.01 -2.59 12.99
C ALA A 96 -0.53 -3.92 13.53
N THR A 97 0.36 -4.80 14.01
CA THR A 97 -0.06 -6.09 14.59
C THR A 97 -0.81 -5.94 15.90
N LYS A 98 -0.47 -4.94 16.72
CA LYS A 98 -1.19 -4.63 17.96
C LYS A 98 -2.65 -4.21 17.73
N LEU A 99 -2.99 -3.77 16.53
CA LEU A 99 -4.36 -3.39 16.17
C LEU A 99 -5.25 -4.59 15.83
N LEU A 100 -4.68 -5.78 15.66
CA LEU A 100 -5.42 -6.98 15.36
C LEU A 100 -6.15 -7.56 16.58
N ALA A 101 -7.34 -8.04 16.37
CA ALA A 101 -8.05 -8.91 17.31
C ALA A 101 -7.41 -10.32 17.30
N PRO A 102 -7.63 -11.15 18.33
CA PRO A 102 -7.16 -12.53 18.32
C PRO A 102 -7.68 -13.30 17.10
N GLY A 103 -6.78 -13.95 16.35
CA GLY A 103 -7.12 -14.62 15.09
C GLY A 103 -7.22 -13.71 13.87
N GLY A 104 -7.01 -12.41 14.06
CA GLY A 104 -7.06 -11.42 12.99
C GLY A 104 -5.97 -11.58 11.93
N VAL A 105 -6.19 -10.99 10.77
CA VAL A 105 -5.34 -11.10 9.59
C VAL A 105 -4.76 -9.74 9.21
N LEU A 106 -3.43 -9.68 9.09
CA LEU A 106 -2.73 -8.57 8.46
C LEU A 106 -2.48 -8.92 7.00
N LEU A 107 -2.89 -8.05 6.08
CA LEU A 107 -2.54 -8.10 4.67
C LEU A 107 -1.55 -6.98 4.34
N ALA A 108 -0.41 -7.32 3.76
CA ALA A 108 0.59 -6.36 3.33
C ALA A 108 0.93 -6.54 1.85
N SER A 109 1.06 -5.46 1.12
CA SER A 109 1.59 -5.50 -0.23
C SER A 109 3.07 -5.11 -0.25
N ILE A 110 3.86 -5.86 -1.03
CA ILE A 110 5.31 -5.70 -1.12
C ILE A 110 5.75 -5.81 -2.59
N ARG A 111 6.56 -4.87 -3.03
CA ARG A 111 7.21 -4.94 -4.34
C ARG A 111 8.37 -5.94 -4.33
N ASP A 112 8.60 -6.60 -5.44
CA ASP A 112 9.79 -7.45 -5.59
C ASP A 112 11.05 -6.61 -5.87
N TYR A 113 11.70 -6.20 -4.81
CA TYR A 113 12.93 -5.41 -4.89
C TYR A 113 14.16 -6.20 -5.37
N ARG A 114 14.11 -7.54 -5.44
CA ARG A 114 15.21 -8.34 -5.99
C ARG A 114 15.32 -8.17 -7.49
N ASN A 115 14.17 -8.18 -8.17
CA ASN A 115 14.09 -8.01 -9.61
C ASN A 115 14.04 -6.55 -10.03
N ASN A 116 13.59 -5.66 -9.13
CA ASN A 116 13.48 -4.22 -9.35
C ASN A 116 14.17 -3.41 -8.25
N PRO A 117 15.49 -3.49 -8.13
CA PRO A 117 16.21 -2.79 -7.07
C PRO A 117 16.16 -1.27 -7.26
N VAL A 118 15.76 -0.55 -6.23
CA VAL A 118 15.58 0.92 -6.24
C VAL A 118 16.87 1.66 -6.57
N HIS A 119 18.02 1.15 -6.10
CA HIS A 119 19.34 1.80 -6.31
C HIS A 119 19.81 1.82 -7.76
N LYS A 120 19.15 1.11 -8.67
CA LYS A 120 19.46 1.12 -10.11
C LYS A 120 18.64 2.11 -10.93
N ARG A 121 17.65 2.76 -10.32
CA ARG A 121 16.72 3.65 -11.03
C ARG A 121 16.56 4.97 -10.30
N ASN A 122 17.04 6.04 -10.90
CA ASN A 122 16.71 7.40 -10.45
C ASN A 122 15.26 7.80 -10.78
N LEU A 123 14.68 7.16 -11.80
CA LEU A 123 13.28 7.31 -12.16
C LEU A 123 12.53 6.06 -11.75
N GLY A 124 11.49 6.24 -10.95
CA GLY A 124 10.51 5.23 -10.61
C GLY A 124 9.47 5.03 -11.71
N ASP A 125 8.29 4.56 -11.31
CA ASP A 125 7.19 4.35 -12.23
C ASP A 125 6.56 5.68 -12.65
N SER A 126 6.11 5.76 -13.91
CA SER A 126 5.18 6.80 -14.35
C SER A 126 3.79 6.21 -14.52
N SER A 127 2.78 6.94 -14.08
CA SER A 127 1.39 6.53 -14.18
C SER A 127 0.54 7.60 -14.85
N TYR A 128 -0.36 7.16 -15.72
CA TYR A 128 -1.41 8.01 -16.28
C TYR A 128 -2.70 7.75 -15.54
N ILE A 129 -3.29 8.81 -15.02
CA ILE A 129 -4.57 8.77 -14.30
C ILE A 129 -5.52 9.71 -15.05
N ASN A 130 -6.70 9.23 -15.40
CA ASN A 130 -7.77 10.07 -15.94
C ASN A 130 -8.93 10.06 -14.95
N ILE A 131 -9.24 11.22 -14.42
CA ILE A 131 -10.26 11.42 -13.40
C ILE A 131 -11.14 12.59 -13.84
N ASN A 132 -12.43 12.35 -14.03
CA ASN A 132 -13.39 13.38 -14.43
C ASN A 132 -12.94 14.22 -15.64
N ASN A 133 -12.40 13.54 -16.68
CA ASN A 133 -11.81 14.15 -17.88
C ASN A 133 -10.55 15.00 -17.64
N THR A 134 -9.99 15.00 -16.45
CA THR A 134 -8.69 15.59 -16.15
C THR A 134 -7.61 14.53 -16.28
N HIS A 135 -6.58 14.81 -17.06
CA HIS A 135 -5.44 13.91 -17.25
C HIS A 135 -4.32 14.29 -16.29
N TYR A 136 -3.90 13.30 -15.50
CA TYR A 136 -2.76 13.42 -14.59
C TYR A 136 -1.65 12.49 -15.03
N VAL A 137 -0.43 12.99 -15.02
CA VAL A 137 0.79 12.19 -15.13
C VAL A 137 1.49 12.25 -13.79
N VAL A 138 1.65 11.11 -13.14
CA VAL A 138 2.43 11.00 -11.90
C VAL A 138 3.77 10.38 -12.23
N VAL A 139 4.85 11.09 -11.93
CA VAL A 139 6.23 10.62 -12.12
C VAL A 139 6.88 10.45 -10.75
N GLU A 140 7.28 9.23 -10.44
CA GLU A 140 8.00 8.89 -9.22
C GLU A 140 9.51 9.07 -9.45
N ILE A 141 10.17 9.85 -8.60
CA ILE A 141 11.63 9.99 -8.58
C ILE A 141 12.16 9.43 -7.27
N ASN A 142 13.07 8.48 -7.38
CA ASN A 142 13.74 7.84 -6.26
C ASN A 142 15.21 8.27 -6.22
N ARG A 143 15.62 8.88 -5.11
CA ARG A 143 17.01 9.23 -4.81
C ARG A 143 17.57 8.22 -3.81
N PRO A 144 18.43 7.28 -4.23
CA PRO A 144 19.02 6.30 -3.33
C PRO A 144 19.81 6.98 -2.22
N ASP A 145 19.73 6.45 -1.01
CA ASP A 145 20.62 6.83 0.05
C ASP A 145 21.97 6.13 -0.15
N HIS A 146 23.07 6.90 -0.28
CA HIS A 146 24.41 6.36 -0.47
C HIS A 146 24.97 5.72 0.81
N SER A 147 24.48 6.10 1.97
CA SER A 147 24.88 5.55 3.27
C SER A 147 24.17 4.23 3.59
N ASP A 148 22.96 4.04 3.07
CA ASP A 148 22.14 2.83 3.23
C ASP A 148 21.51 2.41 1.91
N ARG A 149 22.08 1.38 1.28
CA ARG A 149 21.60 0.83 0.00
C ARG A 149 20.16 0.29 0.04
N GLN A 150 19.58 0.14 1.21
CA GLN A 150 18.19 -0.30 1.38
C GLN A 150 17.21 0.86 1.50
N SER A 151 17.71 2.09 1.61
CA SER A 151 16.89 3.29 1.78
C SER A 151 16.98 4.21 0.58
N TRP A 152 15.90 4.97 0.35
CA TRP A 152 15.84 6.02 -0.67
C TRP A 152 14.87 7.11 -0.24
N HIS A 153 15.04 8.28 -0.83
CA HIS A 153 14.10 9.38 -0.69
C HIS A 153 13.21 9.44 -1.93
N GLN A 154 11.90 9.49 -1.76
CA GLN A 154 10.93 9.51 -2.85
C GLN A 154 10.27 10.87 -2.97
N THR A 155 10.21 11.36 -4.21
CA THR A 155 9.44 12.54 -4.61
C THR A 155 8.51 12.15 -5.75
N ASN A 156 7.23 12.51 -5.66
CA ASN A 156 6.29 12.35 -6.75
C ASN A 156 6.03 13.71 -7.40
N PHE A 157 6.11 13.75 -8.72
CA PHE A 157 5.69 14.90 -9.51
C PHE A 157 4.34 14.61 -10.15
N VAL A 158 3.40 15.52 -9.98
CA VAL A 158 2.07 15.43 -10.59
C VAL A 158 1.94 16.53 -11.61
N ILE A 159 1.63 16.15 -12.84
CA ILE A 159 1.38 17.06 -13.97
C ILE A 159 -0.08 16.92 -14.34
N GLU A 160 -0.82 18.01 -14.32
CA GLU A 160 -2.24 18.07 -14.66
C GLU A 160 -2.42 18.79 -15.99
N ASN A 161 -3.04 18.12 -17.00
CA ASN A 161 -3.38 18.70 -18.29
C ASN A 161 -2.26 19.56 -18.91
N ASP A 162 -1.03 19.06 -18.90
CA ASP A 162 0.17 19.73 -19.40
C ASP A 162 0.55 21.05 -18.69
N ASN A 163 0.01 21.28 -17.49
CA ASN A 163 0.40 22.40 -16.64
C ASN A 163 1.74 22.16 -15.92
N ALA A 164 2.20 23.13 -15.14
CA ALA A 164 3.40 22.98 -14.34
C ALA A 164 3.29 21.81 -13.37
N ALA A 165 4.37 21.04 -13.24
CA ALA A 165 4.44 19.93 -12.32
C ALA A 165 4.40 20.39 -10.86
N THR A 166 3.58 19.76 -10.05
CA THR A 166 3.59 19.91 -8.58
C THR A 166 4.42 18.80 -7.98
N ALA A 167 5.42 19.14 -7.16
CA ALA A 167 6.26 18.18 -6.45
C ALA A 167 5.70 17.86 -5.07
N TYR A 168 5.64 16.58 -4.74
CA TYR A 168 5.23 16.07 -3.43
C TYR A 168 6.37 15.23 -2.85
N GLU A 169 6.97 15.71 -1.76
CA GLU A 169 7.99 14.98 -1.02
C GLU A 169 7.33 13.91 -0.16
N LEU A 170 7.63 12.65 -0.42
CA LEU A 170 7.10 11.51 0.35
C LEU A 170 8.04 11.06 1.48
N GLY A 171 9.23 11.63 1.53
CA GLY A 171 10.22 11.32 2.55
C GLY A 171 10.97 10.01 2.31
N TYR A 172 11.53 9.49 3.40
CA TYR A 172 12.34 8.28 3.34
C TYR A 172 11.49 7.03 3.19
N ARG A 173 12.03 6.11 2.39
CA ARG A 173 11.49 4.77 2.20
C ARG A 173 12.60 3.75 2.37
N ARG A 174 12.23 2.54 2.76
CA ARG A 174 13.16 1.44 2.96
C ARG A 174 12.63 0.16 2.32
N THR A 175 13.51 -0.58 1.63
CA THR A 175 13.12 -1.89 1.07
C THR A 175 12.67 -2.83 2.18
N LEU A 176 11.67 -3.65 1.89
CA LEU A 176 11.19 -4.70 2.77
C LEU A 176 11.10 -6.00 1.97
N TYR A 177 11.81 -7.02 2.40
CA TYR A 177 11.76 -8.34 1.79
C TYR A 177 10.83 -9.27 2.57
N PHE A 178 10.21 -10.24 1.89
CA PHE A 178 9.31 -11.19 2.53
C PHE A 178 9.91 -11.89 3.76
N LYS A 179 11.20 -12.26 3.71
CA LYS A 179 11.89 -12.86 4.86
C LYS A 179 11.99 -11.92 6.05
N GLN A 180 12.20 -10.62 5.80
CA GLN A 180 12.24 -9.61 6.86
C GLN A 180 10.84 -9.40 7.45
N LEU A 181 9.82 -9.23 6.59
CA LEU A 181 8.44 -9.10 7.04
C LEU A 181 8.01 -10.31 7.88
N ALA A 182 8.29 -11.54 7.41
CA ALA A 182 7.99 -12.76 8.15
C ALA A 182 8.65 -12.76 9.53
N LYS A 183 9.94 -12.38 9.59
CA LYS A 183 10.66 -12.27 10.86
C LYS A 183 9.98 -11.24 11.78
N TYR A 184 9.69 -10.04 11.29
CA TYR A 184 9.11 -8.97 12.11
C TYR A 184 7.69 -9.32 12.60
N CYS A 185 6.88 -9.98 11.75
CA CYS A 185 5.58 -10.50 12.16
C CYS A 185 5.72 -11.60 13.23
N ASN A 186 6.68 -12.52 13.08
CA ASN A 186 6.94 -13.55 14.08
C ASN A 186 7.40 -12.95 15.42
N ASP A 187 8.31 -11.97 15.38
CA ASP A 187 8.78 -11.25 16.57
C ASP A 187 7.60 -10.51 17.26
N ALA A 188 6.55 -10.14 16.52
CA ALA A 188 5.32 -9.54 17.02
C ALA A 188 4.24 -10.55 17.44
N GLY A 189 4.51 -11.87 17.40
CA GLY A 189 3.59 -12.92 17.84
C GLY A 189 2.72 -13.56 16.76
N CYS A 190 3.06 -13.37 15.49
CA CYS A 190 2.35 -14.03 14.38
C CYS A 190 2.43 -15.55 14.48
N LYS A 191 1.31 -16.22 14.31
CA LYS A 191 1.21 -17.70 14.33
C LYS A 191 1.39 -18.31 12.94
N GLN A 192 0.98 -17.61 11.91
CA GLN A 192 1.05 -18.08 10.54
C GLN A 192 1.43 -16.92 9.61
N PHE A 193 2.37 -17.16 8.71
CA PHE A 193 2.79 -16.23 7.68
C PHE A 193 2.81 -16.91 6.32
N GLY A 194 2.36 -16.21 5.28
CA GLY A 194 2.40 -16.71 3.92
C GLY A 194 2.45 -15.60 2.88
N VAL A 195 2.71 -15.99 1.64
CA VAL A 195 2.68 -15.12 0.47
C VAL A 195 1.75 -15.75 -0.55
N LEU A 196 0.81 -14.98 -1.06
CA LEU A 196 -0.10 -15.43 -2.11
C LEU A 196 0.64 -15.37 -3.46
N LYS A 197 1.04 -16.53 -3.97
CA LYS A 197 1.93 -16.64 -5.16
C LYS A 197 1.28 -16.11 -6.44
N GLU A 198 -0.03 -16.26 -6.58
CA GLU A 198 -0.78 -15.91 -7.78
C GLU A 198 -1.67 -14.66 -7.58
N ARG A 199 -1.53 -13.98 -6.46
CA ARG A 199 -2.29 -12.78 -6.15
C ARG A 199 -1.37 -11.59 -6.01
N PHE A 200 -1.78 -10.53 -6.67
CA PHE A 200 -1.06 -9.27 -6.67
C PHE A 200 -2.04 -8.16 -6.30
N TRP A 201 -1.54 -7.20 -5.55
CA TRP A 201 -2.19 -5.92 -5.41
C TRP A 201 -1.72 -5.01 -6.53
N LYS A 202 -2.66 -4.45 -7.24
CA LYS A 202 -2.40 -3.37 -8.20
C LYS A 202 -3.24 -2.20 -7.75
N SER A 203 -2.58 -1.24 -7.13
CA SER A 203 -3.22 0.00 -6.72
C SER A 203 -3.99 0.61 -7.90
N PRO A 204 -5.17 1.19 -7.67
CA PRO A 204 -5.94 1.86 -8.72
C PRO A 204 -5.13 2.93 -9.47
N TRP A 205 -4.16 3.56 -8.83
CA TRP A 205 -3.39 4.68 -9.35
C TRP A 205 -1.94 4.35 -9.76
N ARG A 206 -1.42 3.14 -9.38
CA ARG A 206 -0.06 2.70 -9.75
C ARG A 206 -0.07 1.62 -10.83
N ARG A 207 0.99 1.59 -11.65
CA ARG A 207 1.20 0.51 -12.62
C ARG A 207 1.90 -0.69 -12.04
N SER A 208 2.68 -0.51 -10.97
CA SER A 208 3.40 -1.60 -10.32
C SER A 208 2.44 -2.63 -9.75
N MET A 209 2.81 -3.89 -9.89
CA MET A 209 2.16 -5.00 -9.20
C MET A 209 2.94 -5.33 -7.95
N GLU A 210 2.25 -5.47 -6.84
CA GLU A 210 2.81 -5.78 -5.55
C GLU A 210 2.34 -7.16 -5.10
N HIS A 211 3.25 -7.96 -4.58
CA HIS A 211 2.90 -9.26 -4.01
C HIS A 211 2.15 -9.08 -2.70
N ILE A 212 1.21 -9.97 -2.43
CA ILE A 212 0.47 -9.98 -1.17
C ILE A 212 1.11 -10.96 -0.20
N ALA A 213 1.53 -10.44 0.95
CA ALA A 213 1.85 -11.21 2.14
C ALA A 213 0.70 -11.13 3.13
N TRP A 214 0.48 -12.21 3.87
CA TRP A 214 -0.50 -12.27 4.95
C TRP A 214 0.11 -12.87 6.20
N SER A 215 -0.40 -12.45 7.34
CA SER A 215 -0.06 -13.04 8.63
C SER A 215 -1.28 -13.11 9.54
N ARG A 216 -1.37 -14.17 10.35
CA ARG A 216 -2.49 -14.41 11.28
C ARG A 216 -1.96 -14.46 12.70
N PHE A 217 -2.65 -13.76 13.61
CA PHE A 217 -2.24 -13.52 14.99
C PHE A 217 -3.16 -14.18 16.04
#